data_e922c6b8e62c2d504d171b1da39f5111
#
_entry.id   e922c6b8e62c2d504d171b1da39f5111
#
_cell.length_a   1.000
_cell.length_b   1.000
_cell.length_c   1.000
_cell.angle_alpha   90.00
_cell.angle_beta   90.00
_cell.angle_gamma   90.00
#
_symmetry.space_group_name_H-M   'P 1'
#
loop_
_entity.id
_entity.type
_entity.pdbx_description
1 polymer ?
#
loop_
_entity_poly.entity_id
_entity_poly.type
_entity_poly.pdbx_seq_one_letter_code
_entity_poly.pdbx_strand_id
1 'polypeptide(L)'
;MTQPLAGAKSVVTENELDIRGLFRVLWAGKLWIAGIALGFALLALAYTFFAKQEWSATAITDKPTVNMLGGYYSQQQFLRNLDIKASLATPDQASVMDEAYKEFVMQLASWDTRRDFWSQTDYFKQRRVDNTKADAALLDDLINNIQFMPGDALRNVNDSVKLIAETAPDANNLLRQYVAFASQRAASHLNEELKGAWAARNIQMKAQVKRQEEVANTIFGRRVHNVEQALKIAEQHNISRTETDVPADELPDSEMFLLGRPMLQARLENLKAVGPDFDLDYDQNRAMLNTLNVGPSLDPRFQTYRYLRTPEEPVKRDSPRRAFLMIMWGIVGALVGAGVALTRRRTN
;
A
#
# COMPACT_ATOMS: atom_id res chain seq x y z
N MET A 1 -58.79 -83.99 -39.01
CA MET A 1 -59.06 -82.69 -39.60
C MET A 1 -58.72 -81.66 -38.57
N THR A 2 -57.63 -80.97 -38.73
CA THR A 2 -57.34 -79.59 -38.34
C THR A 2 -55.86 -79.35 -38.53
N GLN A 3 -55.52 -78.46 -39.42
CA GLN A 3 -54.15 -77.99 -39.69
C GLN A 3 -53.66 -77.07 -38.57
N PRO A 4 -52.38 -77.02 -38.26
CA PRO A 4 -51.77 -75.99 -37.41
C PRO A 4 -51.32 -74.81 -38.23
N LEU A 5 -51.62 -73.63 -37.70
CA LEU A 5 -51.22 -72.32 -38.17
C LEU A 5 -49.73 -72.13 -37.98
N ALA A 6 -49.09 -71.61 -39.00
CA ALA A 6 -47.68 -71.18 -39.01
C ALA A 6 -47.46 -69.99 -38.09
N GLY A 7 -46.55 -70.12 -37.17
CA GLY A 7 -46.06 -69.02 -36.32
C GLY A 7 -45.15 -68.07 -37.08
N ALA A 8 -45.57 -66.79 -37.14
CA ALA A 8 -44.73 -65.68 -37.64
C ALA A 8 -43.56 -65.44 -36.65
N LYS A 9 -42.32 -65.64 -37.12
CA LYS A 9 -41.11 -65.19 -36.44
C LYS A 9 -41.04 -63.70 -36.54
N SER A 10 -41.29 -62.99 -35.43
CA SER A 10 -40.94 -61.63 -35.29
C SER A 10 -39.41 -61.48 -35.26
N VAL A 11 -38.86 -60.91 -36.32
CA VAL A 11 -37.48 -60.53 -36.37
C VAL A 11 -37.39 -59.25 -35.52
N VAL A 12 -37.04 -59.38 -34.24
CA VAL A 12 -36.59 -58.26 -33.40
C VAL A 12 -35.14 -58.02 -33.83
N THR A 13 -34.93 -57.00 -34.64
CA THR A 13 -33.60 -56.40 -34.87
C THR A 13 -33.25 -55.66 -33.63
N GLU A 14 -32.68 -56.35 -32.63
CA GLU A 14 -31.92 -55.67 -31.58
C GLU A 14 -30.69 -55.03 -32.23
N ASN A 15 -30.67 -53.69 -32.27
CA ASN A 15 -29.48 -52.93 -32.54
C ASN A 15 -28.54 -53.08 -31.33
N GLU A 16 -28.05 -54.30 -31.08
CA GLU A 16 -26.90 -54.46 -30.17
C GLU A 16 -25.68 -53.81 -30.84
N LEU A 17 -25.20 -52.71 -30.26
CA LEU A 17 -23.91 -52.14 -30.60
C LEU A 17 -22.87 -53.24 -30.41
N ASP A 18 -22.46 -53.87 -31.51
CA ASP A 18 -21.41 -54.91 -31.52
C ASP A 18 -20.07 -54.28 -31.16
N ILE A 19 -19.84 -54.07 -29.84
CA ILE A 19 -18.64 -53.47 -29.25
C ILE A 19 -17.40 -54.27 -29.69
N ARG A 20 -17.50 -55.54 -29.87
CA ARG A 20 -16.40 -56.40 -30.35
C ARG A 20 -16.06 -56.12 -31.81
N GLY A 21 -17.08 -55.91 -32.63
CA GLY A 21 -16.93 -55.49 -34.03
C GLY A 21 -16.30 -54.13 -34.16
N LEU A 22 -16.74 -53.18 -33.35
CA LEU A 22 -16.15 -51.83 -33.27
C LEU A 22 -14.67 -51.87 -32.88
N PHE A 23 -14.30 -52.66 -31.87
CA PHE A 23 -12.92 -52.79 -31.41
C PHE A 23 -12.01 -53.41 -32.50
N ARG A 24 -12.51 -54.39 -33.23
CA ARG A 24 -11.75 -55.04 -34.35
C ARG A 24 -11.51 -54.06 -35.50
N VAL A 25 -12.47 -53.17 -35.81
CA VAL A 25 -12.32 -52.15 -36.85
C VAL A 25 -11.33 -51.08 -36.44
N LEU A 26 -11.41 -50.59 -35.21
CA LEU A 26 -10.48 -49.62 -34.67
C LEU A 26 -9.03 -50.20 -34.65
N TRP A 27 -8.90 -51.49 -34.27
CA TRP A 27 -7.58 -52.15 -34.28
C TRP A 27 -7.00 -52.32 -35.66
N ALA A 28 -7.83 -52.64 -36.68
CA ALA A 28 -7.41 -52.73 -38.07
C ALA A 28 -7.04 -51.37 -38.65
N GLY A 29 -7.70 -50.28 -38.19
CA GLY A 29 -7.43 -48.89 -38.60
C GLY A 29 -6.38 -48.19 -37.78
N LYS A 30 -5.65 -48.84 -36.86
CA LYS A 30 -4.71 -48.24 -35.92
C LYS A 30 -3.65 -47.31 -36.55
N LEU A 31 -3.13 -47.66 -37.72
CA LEU A 31 -2.14 -46.86 -38.44
C LEU A 31 -2.74 -45.54 -38.96
N TRP A 32 -4.00 -45.58 -39.44
CA TRP A 32 -4.71 -44.38 -39.86
C TRP A 32 -5.05 -43.48 -38.68
N ILE A 33 -5.52 -44.05 -37.58
CA ILE A 33 -5.82 -43.33 -36.35
C ILE A 33 -4.55 -42.68 -35.80
N ALA A 34 -3.44 -43.43 -35.71
CA ALA A 34 -2.17 -42.93 -35.25
C ALA A 34 -1.59 -41.86 -36.17
N GLY A 35 -1.69 -42.01 -37.50
CA GLY A 35 -1.22 -41.05 -38.48
C GLY A 35 -1.98 -39.72 -38.41
N ILE A 36 -3.31 -39.75 -38.30
CA ILE A 36 -4.15 -38.55 -38.18
C ILE A 36 -3.91 -37.90 -36.82
N ALA A 37 -3.84 -38.65 -35.74
CA ALA A 37 -3.53 -38.12 -34.40
C ALA A 37 -2.16 -37.43 -34.37
N LEU A 38 -1.14 -38.03 -34.98
CA LEU A 38 0.20 -37.43 -35.11
C LEU A 38 0.16 -36.17 -35.96
N GLY A 39 -0.56 -36.15 -37.06
CA GLY A 39 -0.74 -34.96 -37.90
C GLY A 39 -1.36 -33.80 -37.14
N PHE A 40 -2.41 -34.01 -36.39
CA PHE A 40 -3.06 -33.01 -35.54
C PHE A 40 -2.12 -32.53 -34.42
N ALA A 41 -1.38 -33.45 -33.78
CA ALA A 41 -0.38 -33.07 -32.76
C ALA A 41 0.76 -32.21 -33.33
N LEU A 42 1.22 -32.52 -34.56
CA LEU A 42 2.24 -31.70 -35.25
C LEU A 42 1.70 -30.33 -35.67
N LEU A 43 0.45 -30.24 -36.12
CA LEU A 43 -0.21 -28.95 -36.40
C LEU A 43 -0.34 -28.10 -35.12
N ALA A 44 -0.73 -28.73 -34.01
CA ALA A 44 -0.78 -28.06 -32.71
C ALA A 44 0.61 -27.58 -32.28
N LEU A 45 1.65 -28.38 -32.48
CA LEU A 45 3.04 -27.99 -32.21
C LEU A 45 3.46 -26.78 -33.05
N ALA A 46 3.20 -26.80 -34.36
CA ALA A 46 3.48 -25.69 -35.27
C ALA A 46 2.76 -24.41 -34.82
N TYR A 47 1.49 -24.49 -34.46
CA TYR A 47 0.71 -23.37 -33.91
C TYR A 47 1.39 -22.76 -32.68
N THR A 48 1.97 -23.57 -31.77
CA THR A 48 2.63 -23.05 -30.56
C THR A 48 3.89 -22.23 -30.83
N PHE A 49 4.47 -22.27 -32.02
CA PHE A 49 5.62 -21.43 -32.42
C PHE A 49 5.17 -20.05 -32.90
N PHE A 50 3.98 -19.93 -33.49
CA PHE A 50 3.44 -18.67 -33.99
C PHE A 50 2.55 -17.94 -32.96
N ALA A 51 2.00 -18.68 -31.98
CA ALA A 51 1.16 -18.09 -30.94
C ALA A 51 1.98 -17.19 -30.00
N LYS A 52 1.39 -16.07 -29.59
CA LYS A 52 1.94 -15.16 -28.60
C LYS A 52 2.29 -15.94 -27.32
N GLN A 53 3.53 -15.81 -26.89
CA GLN A 53 4.02 -16.48 -25.69
C GLN A 53 3.75 -15.60 -24.48
N GLU A 54 3.37 -16.25 -23.35
CA GLU A 54 3.15 -15.59 -22.07
C GLU A 54 4.05 -16.21 -21.02
N TRP A 55 4.79 -15.34 -20.36
CA TRP A 55 5.71 -15.67 -19.28
C TRP A 55 5.33 -14.85 -18.07
N SER A 56 5.23 -15.46 -16.89
CA SER A 56 4.90 -14.74 -15.67
C SER A 56 5.99 -14.84 -14.64
N ALA A 57 6.37 -13.69 -14.11
CA ALA A 57 7.14 -13.58 -12.88
C ALA A 57 6.21 -13.28 -11.70
N THR A 58 6.61 -13.74 -10.51
CA THR A 58 5.85 -13.53 -9.28
C THR A 58 6.77 -13.02 -8.19
N ALA A 59 6.34 -11.98 -7.48
CA ALA A 59 6.96 -11.47 -6.27
C ALA A 59 6.04 -11.70 -5.08
N ILE A 60 6.61 -11.99 -3.91
CA ILE A 60 5.89 -12.02 -2.62
C ILE A 60 6.52 -10.95 -1.74
N THR A 61 5.69 -10.08 -1.19
CA THR A 61 6.12 -8.95 -0.37
C THR A 61 5.60 -9.04 1.06
N ASP A 62 6.26 -8.35 1.96
CA ASP A 62 5.93 -8.27 3.37
C ASP A 62 6.34 -6.88 3.92
N LYS A 63 5.97 -6.61 5.16
CA LYS A 63 6.26 -5.37 5.88
C LYS A 63 7.74 -5.04 5.87
N PRO A 64 8.09 -3.75 5.70
CA PRO A 64 9.48 -3.30 5.76
C PRO A 64 10.03 -3.44 7.18
N THR A 65 11.35 -3.42 7.32
CA THR A 65 12.02 -3.27 8.61
C THR A 65 12.21 -1.79 8.95
N VAL A 66 12.46 -1.48 10.22
CA VAL A 66 12.77 -0.11 10.68
C VAL A 66 13.90 0.52 9.87
N ASN A 67 14.96 -0.25 9.59
CA ASN A 67 16.11 0.24 8.82
C ASN A 67 15.77 0.60 7.37
N MET A 68 14.78 -0.08 6.77
CA MET A 68 14.31 0.23 5.41
C MET A 68 13.54 1.54 5.36
N LEU A 69 12.81 1.89 6.42
CA LEU A 69 12.09 3.14 6.55
C LEU A 69 12.99 4.35 6.89
N GLY A 70 14.16 4.10 7.46
CA GLY A 70 15.16 5.14 7.72
C GLY A 70 14.64 6.37 8.47
N GLY A 71 14.89 7.55 7.90
CA GLY A 71 14.48 8.83 8.48
C GLY A 71 12.98 9.00 8.62
N TYR A 72 12.16 8.43 7.72
CA TYR A 72 10.71 8.46 7.81
C TYR A 72 10.21 7.87 9.14
N TYR A 73 10.74 6.70 9.54
CA TYR A 73 10.39 6.07 10.81
C TYR A 73 10.68 6.99 12.02
N SER A 74 11.88 7.54 12.07
CA SER A 74 12.30 8.41 13.19
C SER A 74 11.43 9.66 13.33
N GLN A 75 11.03 10.24 12.21
CA GLN A 75 10.22 11.46 12.20
C GLN A 75 8.74 11.16 12.54
N GLN A 76 8.19 10.04 12.09
CA GLN A 76 6.87 9.58 12.52
C GLN A 76 6.85 9.32 14.04
N GLN A 77 7.89 8.67 14.58
CA GLN A 77 8.01 8.47 16.02
C GLN A 77 8.13 9.79 16.78
N PHE A 78 8.89 10.76 16.27
CA PHE A 78 8.97 12.08 16.87
C PHE A 78 7.60 12.75 16.95
N LEU A 79 6.83 12.80 15.86
CA LEU A 79 5.49 13.40 15.86
C LEU A 79 4.53 12.70 16.85
N ARG A 80 4.55 11.37 16.89
CA ARG A 80 3.72 10.58 17.82
C ARG A 80 4.10 10.84 19.27
N ASN A 81 5.39 10.97 19.58
CA ASN A 81 5.86 11.27 20.93
C ASN A 81 5.46 12.67 21.40
N LEU A 82 5.17 13.62 20.50
CA LEU A 82 4.63 14.93 20.86
C LEU A 82 3.20 14.86 21.44
N ASP A 83 2.45 13.82 21.11
CA ASP A 83 1.07 13.61 21.58
C ASP A 83 0.98 12.80 22.88
N ILE A 84 2.09 12.27 23.38
CA ILE A 84 2.13 11.34 24.54
C ILE A 84 1.69 11.98 25.85
N LYS A 85 1.68 13.29 25.99
CA LYS A 85 1.03 13.94 27.15
C LYS A 85 -0.48 13.58 27.25
N ALA A 86 -1.08 13.07 26.17
CA ALA A 86 -2.49 12.65 26.10
C ALA A 86 -2.72 11.12 26.15
N SER A 87 -1.68 10.30 25.99
CA SER A 87 -1.84 8.84 25.95
C SER A 87 -0.66 8.13 26.61
N LEU A 88 -0.95 7.27 27.59
CA LEU A 88 0.01 6.39 28.27
C LEU A 88 0.49 5.20 27.39
N ALA A 89 0.06 5.14 26.13
CA ALA A 89 0.45 4.08 25.20
C ALA A 89 1.78 4.43 24.54
N THR A 90 2.79 3.58 24.73
CA THR A 90 4.02 3.63 23.91
C THR A 90 3.65 3.44 22.45
N PRO A 91 4.16 4.31 21.53
CA PRO A 91 3.90 4.14 20.11
C PRO A 91 4.39 2.76 19.66
N ASP A 92 3.47 1.95 19.12
CA ASP A 92 3.81 0.62 18.62
C ASP A 92 4.67 0.76 17.35
N GLN A 93 5.88 0.21 17.41
CA GLN A 93 6.78 0.15 16.25
C GLN A 93 6.10 -0.53 15.07
N ALA A 94 5.30 -1.56 15.35
CA ALA A 94 4.55 -2.28 14.35
C ALA A 94 3.61 -1.37 13.55
N SER A 95 3.01 -0.35 14.18
CA SER A 95 2.03 0.51 13.51
C SER A 95 2.63 1.38 12.40
N VAL A 96 3.86 1.89 12.53
CA VAL A 96 4.52 2.68 11.47
C VAL A 96 4.89 1.80 10.29
N MET A 97 5.40 0.59 10.55
CA MET A 97 5.72 -0.37 9.49
C MET A 97 4.45 -0.85 8.78
N ASP A 98 3.36 -1.05 9.52
CA ASP A 98 2.08 -1.48 8.97
C ASP A 98 1.45 -0.40 8.08
N GLU A 99 1.51 0.86 8.50
CA GLU A 99 1.03 1.99 7.70
C GLU A 99 1.83 2.15 6.39
N ALA A 100 3.16 2.08 6.48
CA ALA A 100 4.02 2.17 5.31
C ALA A 100 3.77 1.00 4.33
N TYR A 101 3.59 -0.21 4.84
CA TYR A 101 3.28 -1.36 4.02
C TYR A 101 1.88 -1.29 3.42
N LYS A 102 0.89 -0.84 4.19
CA LYS A 102 -0.49 -0.64 3.71
C LYS A 102 -0.54 0.35 2.54
N GLU A 103 0.18 1.47 2.65
CA GLU A 103 0.28 2.43 1.55
C GLU A 103 0.94 1.80 0.31
N PHE A 104 2.03 1.04 0.49
CA PHE A 104 2.65 0.29 -0.59
C PHE A 104 1.68 -0.66 -1.28
N VAL A 105 0.91 -1.44 -0.51
CA VAL A 105 -0.09 -2.39 -1.04
C VAL A 105 -1.20 -1.65 -1.81
N MET A 106 -1.65 -0.50 -1.32
CA MET A 106 -2.62 0.33 -2.03
C MET A 106 -2.07 0.79 -3.39
N GLN A 107 -0.82 1.26 -3.44
CA GLN A 107 -0.17 1.65 -4.69
C GLN A 107 0.05 0.44 -5.61
N LEU A 108 0.46 -0.70 -5.07
CA LEU A 108 0.68 -1.94 -5.83
C LEU A 108 -0.61 -2.48 -6.47
N ALA A 109 -1.74 -2.33 -5.80
CA ALA A 109 -3.06 -2.74 -6.30
C ALA A 109 -3.74 -1.68 -7.19
N SER A 110 -3.29 -0.43 -7.16
CA SER A 110 -3.93 0.70 -7.83
C SER A 110 -3.91 0.57 -9.35
N TRP A 111 -5.05 0.79 -9.98
CA TRP A 111 -5.17 0.85 -11.44
C TRP A 111 -4.39 2.02 -12.03
N ASP A 112 -4.45 3.20 -11.40
CA ASP A 112 -3.72 4.39 -11.84
C ASP A 112 -2.20 4.18 -11.76
N THR A 113 -1.72 3.53 -10.71
CA THR A 113 -0.30 3.21 -10.58
C THR A 113 0.17 2.28 -11.69
N ARG A 114 -0.63 1.25 -12.05
CA ARG A 114 -0.34 0.35 -13.18
C ARG A 114 -0.33 1.08 -14.51
N ARG A 115 -1.33 1.95 -14.74
CA ARG A 115 -1.43 2.78 -15.94
C ARG A 115 -0.22 3.70 -16.08
N ASP A 116 0.10 4.44 -15.01
CA ASP A 116 1.20 5.42 -15.03
C ASP A 116 2.56 4.73 -15.20
N PHE A 117 2.75 3.56 -14.59
CA PHE A 117 3.92 2.71 -14.81
C PHE A 117 4.08 2.36 -16.29
N TRP A 118 3.06 1.74 -16.89
CA TRP A 118 3.14 1.30 -18.29
C TRP A 118 3.36 2.45 -19.25
N SER A 119 2.68 3.59 -19.05
CA SER A 119 2.83 4.76 -19.92
C SER A 119 4.26 5.32 -19.97
N GLN A 120 5.04 5.09 -18.91
CA GLN A 120 6.44 5.54 -18.81
C GLN A 120 7.44 4.51 -19.35
N THR A 121 7.06 3.22 -19.43
CA THR A 121 7.97 2.16 -19.85
C THR A 121 8.30 2.20 -21.33
N ASP A 122 9.54 1.83 -21.67
CA ASP A 122 9.95 1.67 -23.06
C ASP A 122 9.24 0.46 -23.71
N TYR A 123 8.80 -0.51 -22.89
CA TYR A 123 8.02 -1.65 -23.35
C TYR A 123 6.71 -1.23 -24.02
N PHE A 124 5.98 -0.29 -23.47
CA PHE A 124 4.77 0.30 -24.06
C PHE A 124 5.13 1.19 -25.25
N LYS A 125 6.11 2.10 -25.10
CA LYS A 125 6.50 3.06 -26.16
C LYS A 125 6.91 2.39 -27.46
N GLN A 126 7.57 1.25 -27.41
CA GLN A 126 7.99 0.48 -28.59
C GLN A 126 6.84 -0.25 -29.30
N ARG A 127 5.74 -0.51 -28.59
CA ARG A 127 4.59 -1.28 -29.11
C ARG A 127 3.42 -0.44 -29.55
N ARG A 128 3.40 0.84 -29.19
CA ARG A 128 2.35 1.76 -29.63
C ARG A 128 2.48 2.01 -31.15
N VAL A 129 1.32 2.16 -31.79
CA VAL A 129 1.23 2.39 -33.25
C VAL A 129 0.77 3.81 -33.60
N ASP A 130 0.81 4.75 -32.64
CA ASP A 130 0.36 6.15 -32.75
C ASP A 130 -1.11 6.29 -33.20
N ASN A 131 -1.93 5.31 -32.82
CA ASN A 131 -3.38 5.33 -32.98
C ASN A 131 -4.04 5.33 -31.59
N THR A 132 -4.78 6.39 -31.27
CA THR A 132 -5.35 6.61 -29.93
C THR A 132 -6.19 5.44 -29.42
N LYS A 133 -6.99 4.78 -30.29
CA LYS A 133 -7.82 3.64 -29.90
C LYS A 133 -6.99 2.37 -29.70
N ALA A 134 -6.04 2.10 -30.59
CA ALA A 134 -5.17 0.93 -30.51
C ALA A 134 -4.22 1.05 -29.32
N ASP A 135 -3.66 2.22 -29.08
CA ASP A 135 -2.75 2.47 -27.97
C ASP A 135 -3.48 2.40 -26.62
N ALA A 136 -4.74 2.86 -26.56
CA ALA A 136 -5.57 2.71 -25.37
C ALA A 136 -5.90 1.24 -25.08
N ALA A 137 -6.25 0.46 -26.09
CA ALA A 137 -6.50 -0.98 -25.94
C ALA A 137 -5.24 -1.74 -25.51
N LEU A 138 -4.09 -1.43 -26.11
CA LEU A 138 -2.80 -2.00 -25.70
C LEU A 138 -2.48 -1.68 -24.23
N LEU A 139 -2.72 -0.43 -23.82
CA LEU A 139 -2.46 0.00 -22.44
C LEU A 139 -3.38 -0.72 -21.45
N ASP A 140 -4.64 -0.92 -21.79
CA ASP A 140 -5.60 -1.66 -20.95
C ASP A 140 -5.19 -3.14 -20.81
N ASP A 141 -4.80 -3.78 -21.91
CA ASP A 141 -4.26 -5.15 -21.88
C ASP A 141 -3.02 -5.25 -20.97
N LEU A 142 -2.10 -4.30 -21.05
CA LEU A 142 -0.90 -4.26 -20.24
C LEU A 142 -1.20 -4.03 -18.76
N ILE A 143 -2.16 -3.17 -18.43
CA ILE A 143 -2.62 -2.94 -17.05
C ILE A 143 -3.14 -4.25 -16.44
N ASN A 144 -3.91 -5.03 -17.22
CA ASN A 144 -4.47 -6.31 -16.80
C ASN A 144 -3.42 -7.43 -16.68
N ASN A 145 -2.26 -7.28 -17.31
CA ASN A 145 -1.13 -8.20 -17.17
C ASN A 145 -0.44 -8.11 -15.80
N ILE A 146 -0.71 -7.05 -15.02
CA ILE A 146 -0.27 -6.97 -13.62
C ILE A 146 -1.44 -7.40 -12.73
N GLN A 147 -1.25 -8.50 -12.03
CA GLN A 147 -2.25 -9.11 -11.15
C GLN A 147 -1.77 -9.06 -9.71
N PHE A 148 -2.46 -8.30 -8.87
CA PHE A 148 -2.24 -8.30 -7.43
C PHE A 148 -3.16 -9.33 -6.78
N MET A 149 -2.60 -10.14 -5.90
CA MET A 149 -3.31 -11.13 -5.08
C MET A 149 -3.07 -10.79 -3.61
N PRO A 150 -4.11 -10.32 -2.90
CA PRO A 150 -4.00 -9.98 -1.49
C PRO A 150 -3.69 -11.22 -0.66
N GLY A 151 -2.91 -11.02 0.37
CA GLY A 151 -2.61 -12.04 1.36
C GLY A 151 -3.83 -12.42 2.19
N ASP A 152 -3.77 -13.60 2.77
CA ASP A 152 -4.78 -14.11 3.70
C ASP A 152 -4.09 -14.54 5.00
N ALA A 153 -4.26 -13.74 6.04
CA ALA A 153 -3.65 -13.99 7.35
C ALA A 153 -4.13 -15.33 7.98
N LEU A 154 -5.37 -15.73 7.69
CA LEU A 154 -5.92 -17.00 8.22
C LEU A 154 -5.25 -18.22 7.56
N ARG A 155 -4.75 -18.06 6.34
CA ARG A 155 -4.09 -19.13 5.56
C ARG A 155 -2.58 -18.99 5.51
N ASN A 156 -2.01 -18.02 6.23
CA ASN A 156 -0.58 -17.67 6.17
C ASN A 156 -0.09 -17.39 4.73
N VAL A 157 -0.94 -16.76 3.92
CA VAL A 157 -0.60 -16.34 2.56
C VAL A 157 -0.25 -14.86 2.59
N ASN A 158 0.93 -14.51 2.08
CA ASN A 158 1.36 -13.12 1.97
C ASN A 158 0.90 -12.48 0.66
N ASP A 159 0.90 -11.15 0.62
CA ASP A 159 0.62 -10.40 -0.59
C ASP A 159 1.56 -10.78 -1.71
N SER A 160 1.00 -11.00 -2.88
CA SER A 160 1.78 -11.35 -4.06
C SER A 160 1.34 -10.57 -5.28
N VAL A 161 2.31 -10.30 -6.15
CA VAL A 161 2.06 -9.65 -7.43
C VAL A 161 2.68 -10.48 -8.55
N LYS A 162 1.91 -10.69 -9.60
CA LYS A 162 2.29 -11.43 -10.80
C LYS A 162 2.26 -10.46 -11.99
N LEU A 163 3.28 -10.51 -12.85
CA LEU A 163 3.32 -9.77 -14.09
C LEU A 163 3.55 -10.74 -15.26
N ILE A 164 2.73 -10.58 -16.30
CA ILE A 164 2.78 -11.39 -17.52
C ILE A 164 3.41 -10.55 -18.62
N ALA A 165 4.43 -11.12 -19.31
CA ALA A 165 5.08 -10.50 -20.47
C ALA A 165 5.36 -11.54 -21.56
N GLU A 166 5.82 -11.08 -22.72
CA GLU A 166 6.07 -11.93 -23.88
C GLU A 166 7.34 -12.77 -23.76
N THR A 167 8.30 -12.34 -22.94
CA THR A 167 9.55 -13.06 -22.67
C THR A 167 9.81 -13.21 -21.16
N ALA A 168 10.58 -14.24 -20.80
CA ALA A 168 10.93 -14.49 -19.40
C ALA A 168 11.76 -13.34 -18.77
N PRO A 169 12.79 -12.78 -19.46
CA PRO A 169 13.51 -11.62 -18.95
C PRO A 169 12.63 -10.39 -18.78
N ASP A 170 11.71 -10.11 -19.73
CA ASP A 170 10.80 -8.97 -19.61
C ASP A 170 9.87 -9.12 -18.42
N ALA A 171 9.28 -10.30 -18.21
CA ALA A 171 8.42 -10.56 -17.08
C ALA A 171 9.12 -10.29 -15.74
N ASN A 172 10.37 -10.74 -15.58
CA ASN A 172 11.17 -10.51 -14.38
C ASN A 172 11.54 -9.03 -14.21
N ASN A 173 12.09 -8.41 -15.26
CA ASN A 173 12.60 -7.04 -15.20
C ASN A 173 11.47 -6.02 -14.99
N LEU A 174 10.35 -6.17 -15.72
CA LEU A 174 9.19 -5.29 -15.59
C LEU A 174 8.52 -5.44 -14.23
N LEU A 175 8.45 -6.65 -13.67
CA LEU A 175 7.92 -6.84 -12.33
C LEU A 175 8.78 -6.15 -11.27
N ARG A 176 10.11 -6.27 -11.35
CA ARG A 176 11.02 -5.54 -10.44
C ARG A 176 10.86 -4.03 -10.56
N GLN A 177 10.77 -3.51 -11.76
CA GLN A 177 10.54 -2.09 -12.03
C GLN A 177 9.18 -1.63 -11.47
N TYR A 178 8.12 -2.42 -11.68
CA TYR A 178 6.79 -2.09 -11.18
C TYR A 178 6.73 -2.03 -9.65
N VAL A 179 7.29 -3.03 -8.96
CA VAL A 179 7.33 -3.05 -7.49
C VAL A 179 8.14 -1.88 -6.94
N ALA A 180 9.28 -1.55 -7.57
CA ALA A 180 10.07 -0.38 -7.19
C ALA A 180 9.30 0.94 -7.44
N PHE A 181 8.61 1.07 -8.57
CA PHE A 181 7.77 2.22 -8.91
C PHE A 181 6.63 2.42 -7.90
N ALA A 182 5.91 1.36 -7.54
CA ALA A 182 4.86 1.39 -6.53
C ALA A 182 5.40 1.80 -5.15
N SER A 183 6.58 1.30 -4.77
CA SER A 183 7.24 1.68 -3.51
C SER A 183 7.67 3.14 -3.49
N GLN A 184 8.22 3.65 -4.59
CA GLN A 184 8.61 5.06 -4.69
C GLN A 184 7.38 5.98 -4.60
N ARG A 185 6.27 5.59 -5.23
CA ARG A 185 5.01 6.34 -5.18
C ARG A 185 4.43 6.34 -3.76
N ALA A 186 4.45 5.19 -3.08
CA ALA A 186 4.06 5.07 -1.68
C ALA A 186 4.95 5.94 -0.76
N ALA A 187 6.26 5.91 -0.94
CA ALA A 187 7.19 6.75 -0.18
C ALA A 187 6.95 8.25 -0.40
N SER A 188 6.63 8.66 -1.62
CA SER A 188 6.28 10.05 -1.93
C SER A 188 4.99 10.47 -1.24
N HIS A 189 3.95 9.63 -1.25
CA HIS A 189 2.67 9.90 -0.59
C HIS A 189 2.84 9.99 0.92
N LEU A 190 3.55 9.04 1.53
CA LEU A 190 3.86 9.06 2.97
C LEU A 190 4.67 10.30 3.39
N ASN A 191 5.59 10.77 2.56
CA ASN A 191 6.33 12.00 2.80
C ASN A 191 5.42 13.25 2.75
N GLU A 192 4.45 13.29 1.83
CA GLU A 192 3.49 14.40 1.80
C GLU A 192 2.55 14.39 3.01
N GLU A 193 2.12 13.21 3.46
CA GLU A 193 1.36 13.07 4.71
C GLU A 193 2.19 13.52 5.93
N LEU A 194 3.47 13.12 6.00
CA LEU A 194 4.38 13.55 7.06
C LEU A 194 4.56 15.07 7.08
N LYS A 195 4.74 15.71 5.92
CA LYS A 195 4.79 17.18 5.81
C LYS A 195 3.51 17.83 6.34
N GLY A 196 2.37 17.30 5.93
CA GLY A 196 1.06 17.80 6.38
C GLY A 196 0.89 17.70 7.90
N ALA A 197 1.21 16.53 8.47
CA ALA A 197 1.16 16.30 9.92
C ALA A 197 2.14 17.21 10.68
N TRP A 198 3.36 17.38 10.16
CA TRP A 198 4.37 18.27 10.74
C TRP A 198 3.91 19.72 10.74
N ALA A 199 3.39 20.21 9.62
CA ALA A 199 2.87 21.58 9.49
C ALA A 199 1.69 21.83 10.44
N ALA A 200 0.75 20.89 10.54
CA ALA A 200 -0.37 20.97 11.47
C ALA A 200 0.10 21.05 12.92
N ARG A 201 1.09 20.23 13.28
CA ARG A 201 1.66 20.26 14.64
C ARG A 201 2.41 21.55 14.93
N ASN A 202 3.15 22.09 13.98
CA ASN A 202 3.81 23.39 14.10
C ASN A 202 2.80 24.51 14.37
N ILE A 203 1.72 24.59 13.59
CA ILE A 203 0.65 25.57 13.78
C ILE A 203 0.01 25.44 15.18
N GLN A 204 -0.30 24.22 15.60
CA GLN A 204 -0.88 23.95 16.92
C GLN A 204 0.05 24.39 18.06
N MET A 205 1.34 24.05 17.98
CA MET A 205 2.33 24.40 18.99
C MET A 205 2.55 25.91 19.04
N LYS A 206 2.62 26.57 17.90
CA LYS A 206 2.71 28.04 17.81
C LYS A 206 1.53 28.73 18.48
N ALA A 207 0.32 28.25 18.26
CA ALA A 207 -0.89 28.77 18.91
C ALA A 207 -0.88 28.51 20.43
N GLN A 208 -0.33 27.38 20.89
CA GLN A 208 -0.20 27.07 22.31
C GLN A 208 0.81 27.99 22.99
N VAL A 209 2.00 28.16 22.45
CA VAL A 209 3.03 29.07 22.96
C VAL A 209 2.49 30.51 23.04
N LYS A 210 1.84 30.98 21.97
CA LYS A 210 1.24 32.33 21.95
C LYS A 210 0.17 32.49 23.04
N ARG A 211 -0.70 31.48 23.30
CA ARG A 211 -1.66 31.56 24.39
C ARG A 211 -0.99 31.63 25.75
N GLN A 212 0.09 30.86 25.97
CA GLN A 212 0.86 30.92 27.23
C GLN A 212 1.50 32.28 27.42
N GLU A 213 2.07 32.90 26.38
CA GLU A 213 2.59 34.25 26.40
C GLU A 213 1.52 35.28 26.75
N GLU A 214 0.34 35.22 26.13
CA GLU A 214 -0.78 36.14 26.41
C GLU A 214 -1.29 35.98 27.86
N VAL A 215 -1.36 34.75 28.37
CA VAL A 215 -1.75 34.50 29.77
C VAL A 215 -0.72 35.06 30.73
N ALA A 216 0.59 34.78 30.51
CA ALA A 216 1.67 35.32 31.35
C ALA A 216 1.70 36.84 31.34
N ASN A 217 1.57 37.46 30.18
CA ASN A 217 1.49 38.93 30.05
C ASN A 217 0.26 39.52 30.76
N THR A 218 -0.89 38.86 30.70
CA THR A 218 -2.12 39.28 31.38
C THR A 218 -1.95 39.20 32.91
N ILE A 219 -1.36 38.14 33.43
CA ILE A 219 -1.06 37.96 34.84
C ILE A 219 -0.06 39.04 35.30
N PHE A 220 1.00 39.22 34.54
CA PHE A 220 2.01 40.25 34.78
C PHE A 220 1.38 41.66 34.83
N GLY A 221 0.57 42.05 33.84
CA GLY A 221 -0.14 43.32 33.79
C GLY A 221 -1.04 43.53 35.00
N ARG A 222 -1.76 42.48 35.46
CA ARG A 222 -2.57 42.54 36.69
C ARG A 222 -1.68 42.77 37.92
N ARG A 223 -0.59 42.04 38.10
CA ARG A 223 0.35 42.20 39.21
C ARG A 223 0.92 43.64 39.25
N VAL A 224 1.37 44.18 38.12
CA VAL A 224 1.85 45.55 38.00
C VAL A 224 0.75 46.53 38.42
N HIS A 225 -0.45 46.39 37.88
CA HIS A 225 -1.58 47.27 38.20
C HIS A 225 -1.94 47.24 39.69
N ASN A 226 -1.98 46.06 40.34
CA ASN A 226 -2.26 45.94 41.78
C ASN A 226 -1.21 46.66 42.62
N VAL A 227 0.09 46.52 42.29
CA VAL A 227 1.17 47.25 42.98
C VAL A 227 1.09 48.78 42.76
N GLU A 228 0.76 49.25 41.56
CA GLU A 228 0.56 50.68 41.25
C GLU A 228 -0.65 51.25 42.01
N GLN A 229 -1.75 50.50 42.14
CA GLN A 229 -2.90 50.93 42.95
C GLN A 229 -2.55 50.97 44.42
N ALA A 230 -1.86 49.96 44.96
CA ALA A 230 -1.40 49.96 46.36
C ALA A 230 -0.46 51.12 46.65
N LEU A 231 0.46 51.45 45.73
CA LEU A 231 1.37 52.60 45.84
C LEU A 231 0.59 53.91 45.87
N LYS A 232 -0.40 54.08 45.01
CA LYS A 232 -1.27 55.27 44.99
C LYS A 232 -2.03 55.46 46.33
N ILE A 233 -2.56 54.38 46.92
CA ILE A 233 -3.22 54.43 48.24
C ILE A 233 -2.22 54.78 49.33
N ALA A 234 -1.01 54.16 49.35
CA ALA A 234 0.02 54.46 50.30
C ALA A 234 0.51 55.95 50.21
N GLU A 235 0.53 56.54 49.02
CA GLU A 235 0.81 57.95 48.78
C GLU A 235 -0.27 58.87 49.35
N GLN A 236 -1.56 58.54 49.09
CA GLN A 236 -2.71 59.31 49.59
C GLN A 236 -2.81 59.33 51.10
N HIS A 237 -2.45 58.25 51.75
CA HIS A 237 -2.51 58.09 53.22
C HIS A 237 -1.20 58.35 53.91
N ASN A 238 -0.12 58.86 53.20
CA ASN A 238 1.20 59.17 53.71
C ASN A 238 1.88 57.94 54.43
N ILE A 239 1.65 56.74 54.02
CA ILE A 239 2.25 55.54 54.61
C ILE A 239 3.69 55.44 54.11
N SER A 240 4.66 55.95 54.94
CA SER A 240 6.07 55.99 54.58
C SER A 240 6.90 54.81 55.11
N ARG A 241 6.33 53.97 55.93
CA ARG A 241 6.96 52.76 56.50
C ARG A 241 6.03 51.58 56.38
N THR A 242 6.58 50.38 56.48
CA THR A 242 5.77 49.13 56.55
C THR A 242 4.95 49.14 57.88
N GLU A 243 3.64 48.98 57.76
CA GLU A 243 2.69 49.01 58.88
C GLU A 243 2.06 47.59 59.11
N THR A 244 2.75 46.56 58.64
CA THR A 244 2.31 45.14 58.80
C THR A 244 3.52 44.26 59.12
N ASP A 245 3.27 43.24 59.98
CA ASP A 245 4.24 42.15 60.26
C ASP A 245 4.07 40.95 59.32
N VAL A 246 3.10 40.99 58.41
CA VAL A 246 2.84 39.90 57.45
C VAL A 246 3.87 39.98 56.33
N PRO A 247 4.50 38.86 55.93
CA PRO A 247 5.39 38.83 54.80
C PRO A 247 4.73 39.37 53.52
N ALA A 248 5.48 40.12 52.71
CA ALA A 248 4.95 40.80 51.52
C ALA A 248 4.28 39.84 50.51
N ASP A 249 4.68 38.56 50.48
CA ASP A 249 4.15 37.55 49.57
C ASP A 249 2.85 36.87 50.10
N GLU A 250 2.55 36.98 51.36
CA GLU A 250 1.34 36.45 52.01
C GLU A 250 0.25 37.53 52.19
N LEU A 251 0.59 38.81 51.92
CA LEU A 251 -0.32 39.93 52.09
C LEU A 251 -1.36 39.96 50.94
N PRO A 252 -2.67 40.02 51.27
CA PRO A 252 -3.69 40.19 50.25
C PRO A 252 -3.51 41.46 49.43
N ASP A 253 -3.87 41.41 48.12
CA ASP A 253 -3.79 42.56 47.24
C ASP A 253 -4.47 43.82 47.75
N SER A 254 -5.59 43.65 48.50
CA SER A 254 -6.37 44.74 49.14
C SER A 254 -5.63 45.45 50.28
N GLU A 255 -4.64 44.81 50.91
CA GLU A 255 -3.86 45.29 52.03
C GLU A 255 -2.42 45.63 51.68
N MET A 256 -2.02 45.44 50.41
CA MET A 256 -0.66 45.64 49.92
C MET A 256 -0.13 47.06 50.20
N PHE A 257 -1.02 48.07 50.31
CA PHE A 257 -0.64 49.47 50.63
C PHE A 257 0.05 49.60 52.00
N LEU A 258 -0.16 48.64 52.92
CA LEU A 258 0.50 48.62 54.26
C LEU A 258 2.02 48.37 54.18
N LEU A 259 2.55 47.91 53.00
CA LEU A 259 3.99 47.79 52.80
C LEU A 259 4.72 49.14 52.77
N GLY A 260 3.99 50.24 52.57
CA GLY A 260 4.54 51.58 52.48
C GLY A 260 5.22 51.90 51.13
N ARG A 261 5.35 53.17 50.83
CA ARG A 261 5.87 53.68 49.52
C ARG A 261 7.21 53.10 49.10
N PRO A 262 8.28 53.07 49.93
CA PRO A 262 9.58 52.61 49.46
C PRO A 262 9.59 51.15 49.01
N MET A 263 8.88 50.28 49.75
CA MET A 263 8.80 48.85 49.44
C MET A 263 7.98 48.60 48.17
N LEU A 264 6.87 49.34 47.99
CA LEU A 264 6.02 49.23 46.82
C LEU A 264 6.73 49.72 45.56
N GLN A 265 7.50 50.83 45.67
CA GLN A 265 8.35 51.31 44.54
C GLN A 265 9.39 50.28 44.15
N ALA A 266 10.15 49.75 45.11
CA ALA A 266 11.13 48.68 44.83
C ALA A 266 10.50 47.44 44.22
N ARG A 267 9.30 47.02 44.71
CA ARG A 267 8.57 45.89 44.14
C ARG A 267 8.10 46.14 42.71
N LEU A 268 7.62 47.36 42.42
CA LEU A 268 7.20 47.75 41.07
C LEU A 268 8.39 47.80 40.09
N GLU A 269 9.52 48.36 40.51
CA GLU A 269 10.74 48.37 39.70
C GLU A 269 11.24 46.94 39.42
N ASN A 270 11.26 46.09 40.45
CA ASN A 270 11.64 44.68 40.31
C ASN A 270 10.72 43.93 39.35
N LEU A 271 9.40 44.06 39.50
CA LEU A 271 8.44 43.45 38.60
C LEU A 271 8.66 43.88 37.14
N LYS A 272 8.86 45.18 36.91
CA LYS A 272 9.11 45.73 35.57
C LYS A 272 10.46 45.28 35.00
N ALA A 273 11.49 45.10 35.83
CA ALA A 273 12.81 44.62 35.42
C ALA A 273 12.83 43.12 35.06
N VAL A 274 12.12 42.29 35.82
CA VAL A 274 12.04 40.82 35.60
C VAL A 274 11.09 40.47 34.42
N GLY A 275 9.98 41.22 34.31
CA GLY A 275 8.97 40.96 33.28
C GLY A 275 8.00 39.83 33.64
N PRO A 276 7.27 39.29 32.62
CA PRO A 276 6.35 38.20 32.80
C PRO A 276 7.07 36.92 33.24
N ASP A 277 6.47 36.21 34.18
CA ASP A 277 6.95 34.91 34.64
C ASP A 277 6.33 33.78 33.78
N PHE A 278 7.21 32.96 33.18
CA PHE A 278 6.83 31.85 32.36
C PHE A 278 7.08 30.53 33.09
N ASP A 279 6.14 29.57 32.92
CA ASP A 279 6.26 28.28 33.51
C ASP A 279 7.17 27.33 32.68
N LEU A 280 7.57 26.21 33.29
CA LEU A 280 8.39 25.18 32.63
C LEU A 280 7.74 24.62 31.36
N ASP A 281 6.40 24.54 31.34
CA ASP A 281 5.65 24.05 30.19
C ASP A 281 5.78 25.00 28.98
N TYR A 282 5.83 26.31 29.23
CA TYR A 282 6.11 27.32 28.19
C TYR A 282 7.50 27.10 27.58
N ASP A 283 8.53 26.95 28.41
CA ASP A 283 9.90 26.76 27.95
C ASP A 283 10.04 25.48 27.12
N GLN A 284 9.42 24.39 27.58
CA GLN A 284 9.38 23.12 26.84
C GLN A 284 8.66 23.25 25.49
N ASN A 285 7.48 23.91 25.48
CA ASN A 285 6.69 24.10 24.27
C ASN A 285 7.42 25.02 23.27
N ARG A 286 8.13 26.03 23.76
CA ARG A 286 8.96 26.92 22.93
C ARG A 286 10.16 26.20 22.32
N ALA A 287 10.85 25.36 23.10
CA ALA A 287 11.95 24.51 22.59
C ALA A 287 11.44 23.55 21.52
N MET A 288 10.25 22.92 21.76
CA MET A 288 9.61 22.03 20.80
C MET A 288 9.21 22.76 19.52
N LEU A 289 8.62 23.95 19.63
CA LEU A 289 8.29 24.80 18.49
C LEU A 289 9.53 25.12 17.63
N ASN A 290 10.66 25.42 18.26
CA ASN A 290 11.91 25.66 17.55
C ASN A 290 12.35 24.42 16.75
N THR A 291 12.20 23.21 17.31
CA THR A 291 12.47 21.96 16.59
C THR A 291 11.52 21.78 15.39
N LEU A 292 10.21 22.03 15.60
CA LEU A 292 9.23 21.94 14.53
C LEU A 292 9.42 22.96 13.40
N ASN A 293 9.97 24.14 13.71
CA ASN A 293 10.27 25.19 12.72
C ASN A 293 11.38 24.81 11.74
N VAL A 294 12.26 23.85 12.09
CA VAL A 294 13.29 23.32 11.17
C VAL A 294 12.65 22.53 10.02
N GLY A 295 11.48 21.95 10.26
CA GLY A 295 10.78 21.10 9.29
C GLY A 295 11.28 19.65 9.28
N PRO A 296 10.54 18.74 8.59
CA PRO A 296 10.94 17.35 8.48
C PRO A 296 12.07 17.18 7.46
N SER A 297 13.03 16.29 7.78
CA SER A 297 14.06 15.84 6.84
C SER A 297 13.48 14.70 5.99
N LEU A 298 13.09 14.98 4.76
CA LEU A 298 12.44 14.01 3.88
C LEU A 298 13.48 13.23 3.09
N ASP A 299 13.42 11.90 3.19
CA ASP A 299 14.12 11.00 2.28
C ASP A 299 13.10 10.34 1.34
N PRO A 300 13.10 10.65 0.05
CA PRO A 300 12.16 10.06 -0.90
C PRO A 300 12.48 8.61 -1.27
N ARG A 301 13.58 8.04 -0.77
CA ARG A 301 14.13 6.76 -1.23
C ARG A 301 14.05 5.63 -0.20
N PHE A 302 13.28 5.79 0.87
CA PHE A 302 13.08 4.69 1.80
C PHE A 302 12.21 3.59 1.19
N GLN A 303 12.42 2.34 1.62
CA GLN A 303 11.68 1.19 1.12
C GLN A 303 10.46 0.90 2.00
N THR A 304 9.29 0.83 1.38
CA THR A 304 8.00 0.59 2.04
C THR A 304 7.62 -0.90 2.11
N TYR A 305 8.48 -1.81 1.64
CA TYR A 305 8.28 -3.25 1.62
C TYR A 305 9.60 -3.99 1.74
N ARG A 306 9.54 -5.29 2.03
CA ARG A 306 10.63 -6.24 1.82
C ARG A 306 10.15 -7.39 0.93
N TYR A 307 11.05 -8.02 0.20
CA TYR A 307 10.73 -9.26 -0.50
C TYR A 307 10.81 -10.46 0.45
N LEU A 308 9.78 -11.33 0.43
CA LEU A 308 9.86 -12.71 0.87
C LEU A 308 10.25 -13.62 -0.30
N ARG A 309 9.79 -13.27 -1.51
CA ARG A 309 10.23 -13.90 -2.75
C ARG A 309 10.54 -12.82 -3.76
N THR A 310 11.80 -12.71 -4.12
CA THR A 310 12.24 -11.80 -5.18
C THR A 310 11.78 -12.32 -6.53
N PRO A 311 11.37 -11.45 -7.48
CA PRO A 311 11.07 -11.88 -8.84
C PRO A 311 12.27 -12.57 -9.48
N GLU A 312 12.02 -13.72 -10.13
CA GLU A 312 13.00 -14.51 -10.85
C GLU A 312 12.50 -14.78 -12.26
N GLU A 313 13.43 -15.04 -13.18
CA GLU A 313 13.06 -15.44 -14.52
C GLU A 313 12.31 -16.77 -14.52
N PRO A 314 11.10 -16.82 -15.10
CA PRO A 314 10.32 -18.05 -15.14
C PRO A 314 10.99 -19.08 -16.04
N VAL A 315 11.14 -20.31 -15.55
CA VAL A 315 11.73 -21.44 -16.29
C VAL A 315 10.74 -22.02 -17.29
N LYS A 316 9.44 -21.88 -17.02
CA LYS A 316 8.36 -22.43 -17.85
C LYS A 316 7.42 -21.32 -18.28
N ARG A 317 7.00 -21.35 -19.55
CA ARG A 317 5.98 -20.45 -20.07
C ARG A 317 4.59 -20.87 -19.60
N ASP A 318 3.73 -19.90 -19.38
CA ASP A 318 2.34 -20.11 -18.95
C ASP A 318 1.45 -20.50 -20.15
N SER A 319 1.63 -19.83 -21.29
CA SER A 319 0.83 -20.05 -22.51
C SER A 319 1.70 -19.91 -23.76
N PRO A 320 1.41 -20.67 -24.85
CA PRO A 320 0.62 -21.91 -24.87
C PRO A 320 1.41 -23.08 -24.27
N ARG A 321 0.74 -23.94 -23.51
CA ARG A 321 1.36 -25.16 -22.92
C ARG A 321 1.51 -26.22 -24.00
N ARG A 322 2.71 -26.39 -24.58
CA ARG A 322 3.00 -27.28 -25.70
C ARG A 322 2.48 -28.70 -25.48
N ALA A 323 2.85 -29.31 -24.35
CA ALA A 323 2.46 -30.68 -24.06
C ALA A 323 0.93 -30.86 -23.98
N PHE A 324 0.24 -29.92 -23.32
CA PHE A 324 -1.21 -29.95 -23.19
C PHE A 324 -1.92 -29.83 -24.53
N LEU A 325 -1.49 -28.87 -25.38
CA LEU A 325 -2.06 -28.68 -26.70
C LEU A 325 -1.82 -29.91 -27.61
N MET A 326 -0.60 -30.46 -27.60
CA MET A 326 -0.30 -31.69 -28.39
C MET A 326 -1.16 -32.85 -27.96
N ILE A 327 -1.37 -33.09 -26.67
CA ILE A 327 -2.23 -34.17 -26.17
C ILE A 327 -3.68 -33.93 -26.56
N MET A 328 -4.20 -32.73 -26.33
CA MET A 328 -5.59 -32.36 -26.66
C MET A 328 -5.88 -32.55 -28.15
N TRP A 329 -5.03 -31.97 -29.02
CA TRP A 329 -5.20 -32.10 -30.46
C TRP A 329 -4.90 -33.51 -30.97
N GLY A 330 -4.00 -34.26 -30.33
CA GLY A 330 -3.77 -35.68 -30.59
C GLY A 330 -5.01 -36.51 -30.29
N ILE A 331 -5.72 -36.26 -29.20
CA ILE A 331 -7.00 -36.92 -28.87
C ILE A 331 -8.07 -36.58 -29.92
N VAL A 332 -8.20 -35.31 -30.29
CA VAL A 332 -9.13 -34.88 -31.35
C VAL A 332 -8.81 -35.60 -32.68
N GLY A 333 -7.53 -35.61 -33.04
CA GLY A 333 -7.06 -36.32 -34.23
C GLY A 333 -7.32 -37.81 -34.19
N ALA A 334 -7.20 -38.46 -33.02
CA ALA A 334 -7.54 -39.89 -32.86
C ALA A 334 -9.05 -40.15 -33.03
N LEU A 335 -9.92 -39.27 -32.52
CA LEU A 335 -11.36 -39.37 -32.72
C LEU A 335 -11.75 -39.18 -34.18
N VAL A 336 -11.16 -38.21 -34.89
CA VAL A 336 -11.35 -38.01 -36.33
C VAL A 336 -10.85 -39.24 -37.10
N GLY A 337 -9.67 -39.75 -36.76
CA GLY A 337 -9.08 -40.94 -37.35
C GLY A 337 -9.93 -42.20 -37.17
N ALA A 338 -10.56 -42.36 -35.98
CA ALA A 338 -11.51 -43.42 -35.71
C ALA A 338 -12.77 -43.30 -36.59
N GLY A 339 -13.29 -42.08 -36.77
CA GLY A 339 -14.41 -41.80 -37.69
C GLY A 339 -14.07 -42.16 -39.13
N VAL A 340 -12.89 -41.76 -39.62
CA VAL A 340 -12.43 -42.13 -40.98
C VAL A 340 -12.24 -43.63 -41.15
N ALA A 341 -11.69 -44.32 -40.15
CA ALA A 341 -11.55 -45.80 -40.19
C ALA A 341 -12.90 -46.51 -40.27
N LEU A 342 -13.92 -46.01 -39.58
CA LEU A 342 -15.30 -46.55 -39.60
C LEU A 342 -16.00 -46.29 -40.93
N THR A 343 -15.88 -45.13 -41.55
CA THR A 343 -16.52 -44.77 -42.83
C THR A 343 -15.89 -45.53 -43.99
N ARG A 344 -14.55 -45.70 -44.00
CA ARG A 344 -13.82 -46.39 -45.06
C ARG A 344 -14.21 -47.89 -45.16
N ARG A 345 -14.67 -48.51 -44.06
CA ARG A 345 -15.18 -49.91 -44.09
C ARG A 345 -16.58 -50.02 -44.67
N ARG A 346 -17.37 -48.92 -44.67
CA ARG A 346 -18.72 -48.95 -45.28
C ARG A 346 -18.69 -48.89 -46.80
N THR A 347 -17.56 -48.48 -47.38
CA THR A 347 -17.37 -48.31 -48.84
C THR A 347 -16.63 -49.51 -49.51
N ASN A 348 -16.09 -50.45 -48.74
CA ASN A 348 -15.53 -51.71 -49.19
C ASN A 348 -16.44 -52.87 -48.68
#